data_4d22108e5a12aa7a9396a058b3e21000
#
_entry.id   4d22108e5a12aa7a9396a058b3e21000
#
_cell.length_a   1.000
_cell.length_b   1.000
_cell.length_c   1.000
_cell.angle_alpha   90.00
_cell.angle_beta   90.00
_cell.angle_gamma   90.00
#
_symmetry.space_group_name_H-M   'P 1'
#
loop_
_entity.id
_entity.type
_entity.pdbx_description
1 polymer ?
#
loop_
_entity_poly.entity_id
_entity_poly.type
_entity_poly.pdbx_seq_one_letter_code
_entity_poly.pdbx_strand_id
1 'polypeptide(L)'
;MQIQLSEHFTYKKLLRFVMPSILMMIFTSIYSVVDGLFVSNFVGKTAFAAVNLMMPFLMGVSALGFMIGTGGSAIVAKTFGEGKKELANEYFSMLVYVTIISGLIISVIGMFAVRPVAIMLGASGELLENSILYGRILFISLTPFMLQNVFQSFFVAAEKPHLGLRVIVIAGVTNMILDFLFVAVFHFGLAGAAFATGCGEFIGGLFPVFYFARKNSSLLKLGKAHFYKRVLLQTCINGSSELMTNLSSSIVNSLYNLQLMKFAGENGVAAYGTIMYVNFIFAAIYFGYSIGSAPIVSYHYGAANHDELKNLLRKSITLVSTWALSLVILAQLIATPLATLFVGYDPELFELTQHGFRLYSITFLINGFNIYGSAFFTALNNGPISAAISFLRTLVFQLACVLILPMIFDMNGIWVSVAVAELLTLCVTITFFVRQRNKYHYI
;
A
#
# COMPACT_ATOMS: atom_id res chain seq x y z
N MET A 1 -19.34 9.68 19.74
CA MET A 1 -19.98 10.25 18.53
C MET A 1 -19.21 9.75 17.32
N GLN A 2 -19.91 9.31 16.29
CA GLN A 2 -19.33 8.94 15.00
C GLN A 2 -19.04 10.24 14.25
N ILE A 3 -17.81 10.41 13.75
CA ILE A 3 -17.43 11.57 12.96
C ILE A 3 -17.93 11.36 11.53
N GLN A 4 -18.64 12.36 11.00
CA GLN A 4 -19.18 12.32 9.63
C GLN A 4 -18.26 13.04 8.65
N LEU A 5 -18.27 12.61 7.38
CA LEU A 5 -17.47 13.24 6.32
C LEU A 5 -17.86 14.71 6.09
N SER A 6 -19.11 15.07 6.36
CA SER A 6 -19.68 16.41 6.16
C SER A 6 -19.27 17.45 7.21
N GLU A 7 -18.61 17.01 8.29
CA GLU A 7 -18.29 17.91 9.39
C GLU A 7 -17.06 18.78 9.12
N HIS A 8 -16.95 19.90 9.85
CA HIS A 8 -15.71 20.66 9.90
C HIS A 8 -14.64 19.89 10.69
N PHE A 9 -13.44 19.75 10.13
CA PHE A 9 -12.34 19.01 10.72
C PHE A 9 -11.33 19.90 11.44
N THR A 10 -11.31 19.83 12.76
CA THR A 10 -10.20 20.32 13.58
C THR A 10 -9.04 19.29 13.54
N TYR A 11 -7.80 19.67 13.94
CA TYR A 11 -6.69 18.72 14.03
C TYR A 11 -7.04 17.47 14.84
N LYS A 12 -7.65 17.64 16.02
CA LYS A 12 -8.05 16.54 16.89
C LYS A 12 -9.07 15.60 16.20
N LYS A 13 -10.06 16.18 15.52
CA LYS A 13 -11.09 15.41 14.81
C LYS A 13 -10.51 14.67 13.61
N LEU A 14 -9.66 15.34 12.82
CA LEU A 14 -8.98 14.74 11.68
C LEU A 14 -8.11 13.57 12.11
N LEU A 15 -7.24 13.76 13.10
CA LEU A 15 -6.39 12.70 13.64
C LEU A 15 -7.22 11.52 14.17
N ARG A 16 -8.29 11.80 14.93
CA ARG A 16 -9.16 10.74 15.46
C ARG A 16 -9.84 9.93 14.36
N PHE A 17 -10.18 10.57 13.24
CA PHE A 17 -10.82 9.91 12.11
C PHE A 17 -9.84 9.07 11.29
N VAL A 18 -8.63 9.58 11.03
CA VAL A 18 -7.63 8.91 10.18
C VAL A 18 -6.77 7.89 10.94
N MET A 19 -6.66 8.01 12.27
CA MET A 19 -5.82 7.13 13.09
C MET A 19 -6.09 5.64 12.88
N PRO A 20 -7.35 5.17 12.78
CA PRO A 20 -7.61 3.76 12.49
C PRO A 20 -7.01 3.30 11.15
N SER A 21 -7.01 4.16 10.12
CA SER A 21 -6.41 3.84 8.83
C SER A 21 -4.88 3.77 8.90
N ILE A 22 -4.25 4.65 9.68
CA ILE A 22 -2.81 4.62 9.94
C ILE A 22 -2.45 3.32 10.67
N LEU A 23 -3.15 3.00 11.76
CA LEU A 23 -2.93 1.78 12.53
C LEU A 23 -3.17 0.51 11.68
N MET A 24 -4.17 0.53 10.80
CA MET A 24 -4.44 -0.55 9.87
C MET A 24 -3.25 -0.80 8.94
N MET A 25 -2.66 0.24 8.35
CA MET A 25 -1.51 0.11 7.46
C MET A 25 -0.24 -0.34 8.21
N ILE A 26 0.01 0.20 9.40
CA ILE A 26 1.13 -0.23 10.25
C ILE A 26 0.97 -1.71 10.61
N PHE A 27 -0.22 -2.13 11.05
CA PHE A 27 -0.48 -3.52 11.42
C PHE A 27 -0.31 -4.45 10.21
N THR A 28 -0.79 -4.06 9.03
CA THR A 28 -0.59 -4.81 7.78
C THR A 28 0.90 -5.01 7.48
N SER A 29 1.71 -3.97 7.64
CA SER A 29 3.16 -4.07 7.43
C SER A 29 3.82 -5.03 8.43
N ILE A 30 3.40 -5.00 9.69
CA ILE A 30 3.96 -5.87 10.74
C ILE A 30 3.59 -7.34 10.50
N TYR A 31 2.32 -7.66 10.26
CA TYR A 31 1.94 -9.06 10.09
C TYR A 31 2.55 -9.68 8.82
N SER A 32 2.75 -8.91 7.75
CA SER A 32 3.44 -9.40 6.55
C SER A 32 4.90 -9.80 6.83
N VAL A 33 5.58 -9.07 7.73
CA VAL A 33 6.93 -9.43 8.19
C VAL A 33 6.90 -10.72 9.02
N VAL A 34 5.91 -10.85 9.90
CA VAL A 34 5.74 -12.05 10.75
C VAL A 34 5.50 -13.30 9.92
N ASP A 35 4.62 -13.23 8.92
CA ASP A 35 4.37 -14.33 7.96
C ASP A 35 5.66 -14.79 7.28
N GLY A 36 6.45 -13.85 6.76
CA GLY A 36 7.76 -14.16 6.17
C GLY A 36 8.73 -14.83 7.14
N LEU A 37 8.73 -14.43 8.42
CA LEU A 37 9.54 -15.05 9.47
C LEU A 37 9.12 -16.51 9.75
N PHE A 38 7.82 -16.81 9.76
CA PHE A 38 7.35 -18.19 9.92
C PHE A 38 7.82 -19.08 8.78
N VAL A 39 7.66 -18.64 7.52
CA VAL A 39 8.11 -19.42 6.36
C VAL A 39 9.63 -19.63 6.40
N SER A 40 10.40 -18.57 6.65
CA SER A 40 11.86 -18.63 6.66
C SER A 40 12.40 -19.57 7.73
N ASN A 41 11.86 -19.52 8.96
CA ASN A 41 12.40 -20.25 10.09
C ASN A 41 11.89 -21.71 10.22
N PHE A 42 10.65 -21.97 9.80
CA PHE A 42 10.02 -23.28 10.02
C PHE A 42 9.86 -24.13 8.76
N VAL A 43 9.81 -23.51 7.56
CA VAL A 43 9.65 -24.27 6.30
C VAL A 43 10.99 -24.44 5.60
N GLY A 44 11.81 -23.40 5.58
CA GLY A 44 13.15 -23.46 5.04
C GLY A 44 13.40 -22.50 3.88
N LYS A 45 14.68 -22.48 3.45
CA LYS A 45 15.24 -21.50 2.52
C LYS A 45 14.58 -21.54 1.13
N THR A 46 14.34 -22.73 0.57
CA THR A 46 13.77 -22.90 -0.78
C THR A 46 12.30 -22.43 -0.80
N ALA A 47 11.54 -22.74 0.26
CA ALA A 47 10.16 -22.28 0.41
C ALA A 47 10.07 -20.76 0.55
N PHE A 48 10.94 -20.16 1.36
CA PHE A 48 11.02 -18.71 1.49
C PHE A 48 11.41 -18.03 0.17
N ALA A 49 12.33 -18.64 -0.59
CA ALA A 49 12.66 -18.15 -1.93
C ALA A 49 11.46 -18.21 -2.88
N ALA A 50 10.64 -19.27 -2.82
CA ALA A 50 9.43 -19.40 -3.62
C ALA A 50 8.39 -18.32 -3.30
N VAL A 51 8.18 -17.99 -2.01
CA VAL A 51 7.33 -16.87 -1.58
C VAL A 51 7.83 -15.57 -2.18
N ASN A 52 9.11 -15.24 -2.01
CA ASN A 52 9.68 -14.00 -2.52
C ASN A 52 9.64 -13.89 -4.05
N LEU A 53 9.74 -15.01 -4.76
CA LEU A 53 9.62 -15.06 -6.22
C LEU A 53 8.20 -14.77 -6.69
N MET A 54 7.19 -15.32 -6.01
CA MET A 54 5.78 -15.24 -6.44
C MET A 54 5.07 -13.98 -5.92
N MET A 55 5.51 -13.41 -4.79
CA MET A 55 4.88 -12.22 -4.17
C MET A 55 4.75 -11.03 -5.11
N PRO A 56 5.78 -10.59 -5.89
CA PRO A 56 5.63 -9.47 -6.80
C PRO A 56 4.55 -9.68 -7.85
N PHE A 57 4.39 -10.92 -8.34
CA PHE A 57 3.35 -11.27 -9.30
C PHE A 57 1.95 -11.20 -8.67
N LEU A 58 1.78 -11.79 -7.49
CA LEU A 58 0.51 -11.77 -6.75
C LEU A 58 0.11 -10.35 -6.35
N MET A 59 1.07 -9.55 -5.86
CA MET A 59 0.85 -8.15 -5.51
C MET A 59 0.51 -7.29 -6.74
N GLY A 60 1.18 -7.52 -7.87
CA GLY A 60 0.89 -6.82 -9.12
C GLY A 60 -0.54 -7.06 -9.61
N VAL A 61 -1.01 -8.30 -9.52
CA VAL A 61 -2.38 -8.65 -9.92
C VAL A 61 -3.41 -8.12 -8.91
N SER A 62 -3.14 -8.24 -7.62
CA SER A 62 -4.03 -7.73 -6.55
C SER A 62 -4.09 -6.20 -6.49
N ALA A 63 -3.12 -5.50 -7.09
CA ALA A 63 -3.09 -4.04 -7.18
C ALA A 63 -4.33 -3.45 -7.89
N LEU A 64 -5.03 -4.26 -8.70
CA LEU A 64 -6.34 -3.90 -9.22
C LEU A 64 -7.38 -3.63 -8.11
N GLY A 65 -7.28 -4.34 -6.99
CA GLY A 65 -8.10 -4.08 -5.80
C GLY A 65 -7.81 -2.70 -5.21
N PHE A 66 -6.53 -2.35 -5.04
CA PHE A 66 -6.15 -1.00 -4.59
C PHE A 66 -6.61 0.08 -5.56
N MET A 67 -6.44 -0.14 -6.87
CA MET A 67 -6.91 0.79 -7.91
C MET A 67 -8.42 1.06 -7.81
N ILE A 68 -9.22 0.01 -7.69
CA ILE A 68 -10.68 0.14 -7.55
C ILE A 68 -11.04 0.75 -6.19
N GLY A 69 -10.34 0.39 -5.13
CA GLY A 69 -10.58 0.89 -3.77
C GLY A 69 -10.34 2.40 -3.66
N THR A 70 -9.16 2.87 -4.01
CA THR A 70 -8.78 4.28 -3.88
C THR A 70 -9.52 5.16 -4.90
N GLY A 71 -9.52 4.75 -6.18
CA GLY A 71 -10.22 5.49 -7.23
C GLY A 71 -11.73 5.51 -7.04
N GLY A 72 -12.31 4.38 -6.64
CA GLY A 72 -13.75 4.23 -6.44
C GLY A 72 -14.26 4.93 -5.19
N SER A 73 -13.54 4.82 -4.06
CA SER A 73 -13.94 5.51 -2.83
C SER A 73 -13.96 7.03 -2.98
N ALA A 74 -13.04 7.58 -3.77
CA ALA A 74 -13.03 9.01 -4.10
C ALA A 74 -14.27 9.42 -4.91
N ILE A 75 -14.64 8.64 -5.95
CA ILE A 75 -15.84 8.93 -6.76
C ILE A 75 -17.11 8.79 -5.92
N VAL A 76 -17.21 7.73 -5.11
CA VAL A 76 -18.37 7.49 -4.25
C VAL A 76 -18.49 8.59 -3.18
N ALA A 77 -17.42 8.96 -2.50
CA ALA A 77 -17.43 10.04 -1.50
C ALA A 77 -17.78 11.40 -2.12
N LYS A 78 -17.27 11.70 -3.31
CA LYS A 78 -17.65 12.90 -4.07
C LYS A 78 -19.15 12.90 -4.39
N THR A 79 -19.70 11.78 -4.86
CA THR A 79 -21.12 11.65 -5.20
C THR A 79 -22.01 11.81 -3.96
N PHE A 80 -21.54 11.37 -2.79
CA PHE A 80 -22.19 11.69 -1.51
C PHE A 80 -22.16 13.19 -1.19
N GLY A 81 -21.03 13.85 -1.43
CA GLY A 81 -20.90 15.30 -1.26
C GLY A 81 -21.83 16.09 -2.18
N GLU A 82 -22.10 15.59 -3.38
CA GLU A 82 -23.10 16.14 -4.31
C GLU A 82 -24.56 15.92 -3.84
N GLY A 83 -24.80 15.23 -2.71
CA GLY A 83 -26.12 14.91 -2.19
C GLY A 83 -26.81 13.71 -2.83
N LYS A 84 -26.16 13.01 -3.79
CA LYS A 84 -26.73 11.91 -4.56
C LYS A 84 -26.52 10.55 -3.88
N LYS A 85 -27.13 10.33 -2.72
CA LYS A 85 -26.87 9.18 -1.85
C LYS A 85 -27.18 7.82 -2.52
N GLU A 86 -28.29 7.72 -3.23
CA GLU A 86 -28.68 6.47 -3.91
C GLU A 86 -27.70 6.10 -5.01
N LEU A 87 -27.34 7.07 -5.84
CA LEU A 87 -26.37 6.90 -6.91
C LEU A 87 -24.97 6.51 -6.38
N ALA A 88 -24.56 7.09 -5.27
CA ALA A 88 -23.30 6.72 -4.61
C ALA A 88 -23.29 5.25 -4.15
N ASN A 89 -24.42 4.76 -3.63
CA ASN A 89 -24.57 3.34 -3.25
C ASN A 89 -24.62 2.41 -4.45
N GLU A 90 -25.21 2.84 -5.58
CA GLU A 90 -25.17 2.08 -6.83
C GLU A 90 -23.75 1.97 -7.38
N TYR A 91 -22.96 3.07 -7.35
CA TYR A 91 -21.56 3.06 -7.75
C TYR A 91 -20.72 2.14 -6.86
N PHE A 92 -20.89 2.24 -5.54
CA PHE A 92 -20.24 1.34 -4.59
C PHE A 92 -20.56 -0.12 -4.88
N SER A 93 -21.85 -0.45 -5.05
CA SER A 93 -22.30 -1.83 -5.34
C SER A 93 -21.72 -2.34 -6.64
N MET A 94 -21.76 -1.53 -7.71
CA MET A 94 -21.15 -1.87 -8.99
C MET A 94 -19.66 -2.19 -8.86
N LEU A 95 -18.90 -1.35 -8.14
CA LEU A 95 -17.46 -1.53 -7.99
C LEU A 95 -17.12 -2.78 -7.18
N VAL A 96 -17.90 -3.12 -6.16
CA VAL A 96 -17.75 -4.38 -5.42
C VAL A 96 -18.03 -5.58 -6.31
N TYR A 97 -19.11 -5.56 -7.11
CA TYR A 97 -19.45 -6.65 -8.01
C TYR A 97 -18.41 -6.80 -9.14
N VAL A 98 -17.93 -5.70 -9.70
CA VAL A 98 -16.83 -5.73 -10.69
C VAL A 98 -15.58 -6.33 -10.09
N THR A 99 -15.25 -6.01 -8.85
CA THR A 99 -14.09 -6.61 -8.15
C THR A 99 -14.27 -8.11 -7.96
N ILE A 100 -15.45 -8.57 -7.56
CA ILE A 100 -15.74 -10.01 -7.41
C ILE A 100 -15.60 -10.72 -8.76
N ILE A 101 -16.24 -10.21 -9.81
CA ILE A 101 -16.22 -10.85 -11.13
C ILE A 101 -14.80 -10.86 -11.71
N SER A 102 -14.13 -9.71 -11.70
CA SER A 102 -12.75 -9.62 -12.20
C SER A 102 -11.79 -10.47 -11.38
N GLY A 103 -11.94 -10.47 -10.05
CA GLY A 103 -11.14 -11.30 -9.16
C GLY A 103 -11.31 -12.79 -9.45
N LEU A 104 -12.53 -13.28 -9.63
CA LEU A 104 -12.78 -14.67 -9.99
C LEU A 104 -12.18 -15.05 -11.37
N ILE A 105 -12.35 -14.20 -12.38
CA ILE A 105 -11.75 -14.41 -13.70
C ILE A 105 -10.22 -14.49 -13.60
N ILE A 106 -9.61 -13.54 -12.89
CA ILE A 106 -8.16 -13.48 -12.71
C ILE A 106 -7.67 -14.66 -11.86
N SER A 107 -8.42 -15.07 -10.83
CA SER A 107 -8.10 -16.26 -10.04
C SER A 107 -8.01 -17.50 -10.91
N VAL A 108 -9.00 -17.73 -11.77
CA VAL A 108 -9.01 -18.87 -12.69
C VAL A 108 -7.84 -18.81 -13.68
N ILE A 109 -7.64 -17.67 -14.34
CA ILE A 109 -6.51 -17.47 -15.27
C ILE A 109 -5.18 -17.66 -14.56
N GLY A 110 -5.05 -17.09 -13.36
CA GLY A 110 -3.83 -17.15 -12.55
C GLY A 110 -3.45 -18.57 -12.15
N MET A 111 -4.42 -19.42 -11.80
CA MET A 111 -4.15 -20.83 -11.48
C MET A 111 -3.43 -21.58 -12.63
N PHE A 112 -3.71 -21.24 -13.88
CA PHE A 112 -3.00 -21.79 -15.03
C PHE A 112 -1.71 -21.04 -15.35
N ALA A 113 -1.66 -19.72 -15.08
CA ALA A 113 -0.52 -18.86 -15.36
C ALA A 113 0.64 -19.01 -14.35
N VAL A 114 0.40 -19.51 -13.13
CA VAL A 114 1.43 -19.67 -12.09
C VAL A 114 2.66 -20.42 -12.59
N ARG A 115 2.50 -21.57 -13.26
CA ARG A 115 3.62 -22.37 -13.74
C ARG A 115 4.47 -21.66 -14.81
N PRO A 116 3.90 -21.17 -15.93
CA PRO A 116 4.70 -20.45 -16.91
C PRO A 116 5.34 -19.17 -16.36
N VAL A 117 4.66 -18.46 -15.45
CA VAL A 117 5.21 -17.27 -14.79
C VAL A 117 6.39 -17.65 -13.89
N ALA A 118 6.30 -18.69 -13.08
CA ALA A 118 7.40 -19.16 -12.24
C ALA A 118 8.63 -19.56 -13.07
N ILE A 119 8.42 -20.27 -14.19
CA ILE A 119 9.51 -20.62 -15.12
C ILE A 119 10.13 -19.36 -15.72
N MET A 120 9.34 -18.41 -16.17
CA MET A 120 9.80 -17.14 -16.74
C MET A 120 10.60 -16.31 -15.72
N LEU A 121 10.26 -16.42 -14.41
CA LEU A 121 11.01 -15.80 -13.33
C LEU A 121 12.28 -16.59 -12.92
N GLY A 122 12.59 -17.70 -13.60
CA GLY A 122 13.80 -18.48 -13.40
C GLY A 122 13.69 -19.63 -12.40
N ALA A 123 12.47 -19.99 -11.97
CA ALA A 123 12.27 -21.12 -11.07
C ALA A 123 12.51 -22.46 -11.79
N SER A 124 13.19 -23.39 -11.09
CA SER A 124 13.45 -24.76 -11.56
C SER A 124 13.48 -25.74 -10.37
N GLY A 125 13.29 -27.04 -10.63
CA GLY A 125 13.35 -28.06 -9.60
C GLY A 125 12.39 -27.82 -8.44
N GLU A 126 12.86 -27.96 -7.23
CA GLU A 126 12.08 -27.78 -5.99
C GLU A 126 11.53 -26.36 -5.86
N LEU A 127 12.28 -25.32 -6.27
CA LEU A 127 11.81 -23.94 -6.25
C LEU A 127 10.58 -23.76 -7.13
N LEU A 128 10.55 -24.42 -8.30
CA LEU A 128 9.40 -24.36 -9.22
C LEU A 128 8.16 -25.00 -8.59
N GLU A 129 8.29 -26.20 -8.00
CA GLU A 129 7.17 -26.91 -7.37
C GLU A 129 6.61 -26.13 -6.18
N ASN A 130 7.48 -25.57 -5.34
CA ASN A 130 7.08 -24.70 -4.23
C ASN A 130 6.39 -23.42 -4.71
N SER A 131 6.88 -22.81 -5.79
CA SER A 131 6.27 -21.61 -6.39
C SER A 131 4.88 -21.90 -6.95
N ILE A 132 4.71 -23.04 -7.61
CA ILE A 132 3.41 -23.48 -8.15
C ILE A 132 2.43 -23.76 -7.01
N LEU A 133 2.86 -24.50 -5.98
CA LEU A 133 2.02 -24.83 -4.82
C LEU A 133 1.53 -23.55 -4.13
N TYR A 134 2.46 -22.67 -3.76
CA TYR A 134 2.17 -21.41 -3.08
C TYR A 134 1.27 -20.50 -3.90
N GLY A 135 1.62 -20.27 -5.16
CA GLY A 135 0.87 -19.42 -6.05
C GLY A 135 -0.56 -19.91 -6.29
N ARG A 136 -0.76 -21.23 -6.52
CA ARG A 136 -2.10 -21.78 -6.73
C ARG A 136 -3.00 -21.62 -5.51
N ILE A 137 -2.48 -21.87 -4.31
CA ILE A 137 -3.27 -21.70 -3.08
C ILE A 137 -3.70 -20.24 -2.92
N LEU A 138 -2.77 -19.28 -3.15
CA LEU A 138 -3.09 -17.85 -3.04
C LEU A 138 -4.01 -17.35 -4.17
N PHE A 139 -4.00 -17.98 -5.35
CA PHE A 139 -4.99 -17.64 -6.38
C PHE A 139 -6.42 -18.04 -6.00
N ILE A 140 -6.61 -19.03 -5.09
CA ILE A 140 -7.94 -19.34 -4.54
C ILE A 140 -8.46 -18.17 -3.68
N SER A 141 -7.58 -17.53 -2.92
CA SER A 141 -7.93 -16.40 -2.04
C SER A 141 -7.73 -15.02 -2.69
N LEU A 142 -7.31 -14.94 -3.97
CA LEU A 142 -7.04 -13.68 -4.64
C LEU A 142 -8.26 -12.75 -4.69
N THR A 143 -9.46 -13.28 -4.97
CA THR A 143 -10.69 -12.46 -4.97
C THR A 143 -10.97 -11.87 -3.60
N PRO A 144 -10.97 -12.63 -2.48
CA PRO A 144 -10.99 -12.07 -1.13
C PRO A 144 -9.90 -11.02 -0.86
N PHE A 145 -8.67 -11.25 -1.31
CA PHE A 145 -7.59 -10.30 -1.14
C PHE A 145 -7.83 -8.98 -1.89
N MET A 146 -8.28 -9.04 -3.13
CA MET A 146 -8.69 -7.85 -3.88
C MET A 146 -9.81 -7.09 -3.16
N LEU A 147 -10.82 -7.80 -2.65
CA LEU A 147 -11.90 -7.20 -1.87
C LEU A 147 -11.39 -6.56 -0.57
N GLN A 148 -10.47 -7.20 0.14
CA GLN A 148 -9.84 -6.63 1.33
C GLN A 148 -9.18 -5.27 1.00
N ASN A 149 -8.45 -5.18 -0.11
CA ASN A 149 -7.82 -3.93 -0.57
C ASN A 149 -8.86 -2.86 -0.94
N VAL A 150 -9.93 -3.25 -1.61
CA VAL A 150 -11.07 -2.36 -1.94
C VAL A 150 -11.70 -1.81 -0.67
N PHE A 151 -11.98 -2.67 0.30
CA PHE A 151 -12.68 -2.26 1.52
C PHE A 151 -11.83 -1.43 2.49
N GLN A 152 -10.50 -1.47 2.41
CA GLN A 152 -9.64 -0.55 3.17
C GLN A 152 -10.05 0.92 2.94
N SER A 153 -10.29 1.30 1.69
CA SER A 153 -10.73 2.66 1.35
C SER A 153 -12.24 2.86 1.57
N PHE A 154 -13.05 1.87 1.28
CA PHE A 154 -14.51 1.99 1.44
C PHE A 154 -14.99 2.02 2.89
N PHE A 155 -14.28 1.41 3.83
CA PHE A 155 -14.61 1.58 5.25
C PHE A 155 -14.48 3.04 5.71
N VAL A 156 -13.51 3.76 5.16
CA VAL A 156 -13.34 5.19 5.45
C VAL A 156 -14.45 6.01 4.81
N ALA A 157 -14.76 5.75 3.53
CA ALA A 157 -15.87 6.40 2.82
C ALA A 157 -17.24 6.09 3.45
N ALA A 158 -17.37 4.94 4.12
CA ALA A 158 -18.55 4.54 4.88
C ALA A 158 -18.64 5.16 6.29
N GLU A 159 -17.70 6.03 6.68
CA GLU A 159 -17.56 6.59 8.04
C GLU A 159 -17.34 5.52 9.13
N LYS A 160 -16.72 4.39 8.76
CA LYS A 160 -16.45 3.23 9.62
C LYS A 160 -14.96 2.83 9.67
N PRO A 161 -13.99 3.78 9.77
CA PRO A 161 -12.58 3.41 9.75
C PRO A 161 -12.18 2.50 10.91
N HIS A 162 -12.80 2.63 12.09
CA HIS A 162 -12.59 1.72 13.23
C HIS A 162 -13.01 0.27 12.93
N LEU A 163 -14.08 0.08 12.13
CA LEU A 163 -14.51 -1.25 11.72
C LEU A 163 -13.49 -1.85 10.75
N GLY A 164 -12.98 -1.05 9.80
CA GLY A 164 -11.91 -1.46 8.90
C GLY A 164 -10.67 -1.94 9.66
N LEU A 165 -10.23 -1.16 10.66
CA LEU A 165 -9.11 -1.56 11.52
C LEU A 165 -9.39 -2.90 12.23
N ARG A 166 -10.57 -3.07 12.83
CA ARG A 166 -10.92 -4.33 13.51
C ARG A 166 -10.88 -5.53 12.57
N VAL A 167 -11.42 -5.38 11.37
CA VAL A 167 -11.45 -6.46 10.36
C VAL A 167 -10.02 -6.86 9.98
N ILE A 168 -9.14 -5.90 9.68
CA ILE A 168 -7.75 -6.16 9.31
C ILE A 168 -6.96 -6.77 10.49
N VAL A 169 -7.19 -6.30 11.73
CA VAL A 169 -6.54 -6.89 12.90
C VAL A 169 -7.00 -8.33 13.11
N ILE A 170 -8.29 -8.61 12.99
CA ILE A 170 -8.80 -9.99 13.11
C ILE A 170 -8.23 -10.88 12.00
N ALA A 171 -8.20 -10.40 10.77
CA ALA A 171 -7.64 -11.13 9.63
C ALA A 171 -6.15 -11.44 9.83
N GLY A 172 -5.34 -10.45 10.21
CA GLY A 172 -3.91 -10.64 10.43
C GLY A 172 -3.58 -11.49 11.67
N VAL A 173 -4.33 -11.33 12.78
CA VAL A 173 -4.17 -12.19 13.96
C VAL A 173 -4.55 -13.64 13.63
N THR A 174 -5.62 -13.85 12.85
CA THR A 174 -5.99 -15.19 12.38
C THR A 174 -4.88 -15.80 11.52
N ASN A 175 -4.33 -15.03 10.57
CA ASN A 175 -3.18 -15.48 9.78
C ASN A 175 -2.01 -15.90 10.69
N MET A 176 -1.56 -15.05 11.63
CA MET A 176 -0.45 -15.36 12.53
C MET A 176 -0.70 -16.61 13.40
N ILE A 177 -1.93 -16.78 13.91
CA ILE A 177 -2.30 -17.97 14.70
C ILE A 177 -2.28 -19.22 13.82
N LEU A 178 -2.81 -19.13 12.60
CA LEU A 178 -2.83 -20.25 11.66
C LEU A 178 -1.44 -20.59 11.14
N ASP A 179 -0.56 -19.59 10.92
CA ASP A 179 0.86 -19.83 10.61
C ASP A 179 1.53 -20.64 11.71
N PHE A 180 1.34 -20.22 12.96
CA PHE A 180 1.87 -20.98 14.10
C PHE A 180 1.32 -22.43 14.10
N LEU A 181 0.02 -22.61 13.95
CA LEU A 181 -0.60 -23.94 13.97
C LEU A 181 -0.20 -24.80 12.75
N PHE A 182 -0.32 -24.27 11.54
CA PHE A 182 -0.11 -25.06 10.33
C PHE A 182 1.36 -25.27 10.01
N VAL A 183 2.21 -24.28 10.30
CA VAL A 183 3.63 -24.35 9.96
C VAL A 183 4.46 -24.89 11.12
N ALA A 184 4.31 -24.35 12.33
CA ALA A 184 5.14 -24.72 13.46
C ALA A 184 4.65 -25.99 14.20
N VAL A 185 3.32 -26.20 14.33
CA VAL A 185 2.75 -27.33 15.09
C VAL A 185 2.45 -28.52 14.18
N PHE A 186 1.69 -28.32 13.09
CA PHE A 186 1.26 -29.40 12.21
C PHE A 186 2.26 -29.73 11.10
N HIS A 187 3.27 -28.91 10.90
CA HIS A 187 4.32 -29.08 9.89
C HIS A 187 3.78 -29.25 8.44
N PHE A 188 2.73 -28.50 8.09
CA PHE A 188 2.17 -28.52 6.73
C PHE A 188 3.06 -27.77 5.71
N GLY A 189 4.22 -27.26 6.14
CA GLY A 189 5.18 -26.61 5.30
C GLY A 189 4.62 -25.35 4.61
N LEU A 190 5.04 -25.13 3.37
CA LEU A 190 4.65 -23.95 2.58
C LEU A 190 3.14 -23.90 2.29
N ALA A 191 2.50 -25.05 2.12
CA ALA A 191 1.05 -25.12 1.95
C ALA A 191 0.31 -24.56 3.18
N GLY A 192 0.82 -24.89 4.39
CA GLY A 192 0.26 -24.36 5.64
C GLY A 192 0.30 -22.84 5.71
N ALA A 193 1.44 -22.24 5.37
CA ALA A 193 1.59 -20.78 5.32
C ALA A 193 0.63 -20.14 4.28
N ALA A 194 0.56 -20.70 3.07
CA ALA A 194 -0.35 -20.22 2.04
C ALA A 194 -1.83 -20.31 2.46
N PHE A 195 -2.23 -21.40 3.12
CA PHE A 195 -3.60 -21.53 3.66
C PHE A 195 -3.88 -20.56 4.80
N ALA A 196 -2.92 -20.31 5.69
CA ALA A 196 -3.05 -19.34 6.77
C ALA A 196 -3.28 -17.92 6.22
N THR A 197 -2.46 -17.52 5.23
CA THR A 197 -2.62 -16.25 4.51
C THR A 197 -4.00 -16.16 3.84
N GLY A 198 -4.40 -17.20 3.10
CA GLY A 198 -5.70 -17.26 2.45
C GLY A 198 -6.87 -17.13 3.42
N CYS A 199 -6.82 -17.79 4.60
CA CYS A 199 -7.86 -17.64 5.62
C CYS A 199 -7.98 -16.20 6.14
N GLY A 200 -6.85 -15.52 6.36
CA GLY A 200 -6.83 -14.10 6.72
C GLY A 200 -7.50 -13.23 5.63
N GLU A 201 -7.15 -13.48 4.37
CA GLU A 201 -7.73 -12.76 3.22
C GLU A 201 -9.24 -13.01 3.06
N PHE A 202 -9.72 -14.24 3.30
CA PHE A 202 -11.15 -14.56 3.31
C PHE A 202 -11.91 -13.76 4.38
N ILE A 203 -11.35 -13.62 5.58
CA ILE A 203 -11.94 -12.79 6.64
C ILE A 203 -11.95 -11.32 6.22
N GLY A 204 -10.79 -10.81 5.78
CA GLY A 204 -10.62 -9.40 5.40
C GLY A 204 -11.48 -8.97 4.22
N GLY A 205 -11.72 -9.88 3.25
CA GLY A 205 -12.47 -9.60 2.03
C GLY A 205 -13.97 -9.90 2.12
N LEU A 206 -14.37 -11.06 2.69
CA LEU A 206 -15.78 -11.46 2.68
C LEU A 206 -16.60 -10.85 3.82
N PHE A 207 -16.02 -10.66 5.00
CA PHE A 207 -16.75 -10.04 6.11
C PHE A 207 -17.34 -8.67 5.71
N PRO A 208 -16.60 -7.76 5.06
CA PRO A 208 -17.16 -6.49 4.60
C PRO A 208 -18.33 -6.66 3.62
N VAL A 209 -18.25 -7.63 2.70
CA VAL A 209 -19.34 -7.92 1.76
C VAL A 209 -20.63 -8.25 2.53
N PHE A 210 -20.55 -9.16 3.52
CA PHE A 210 -21.70 -9.50 4.35
C PHE A 210 -22.19 -8.33 5.20
N TYR A 211 -21.27 -7.51 5.74
CA TYR A 211 -21.61 -6.35 6.55
C TYR A 211 -22.40 -5.33 5.72
N PHE A 212 -21.94 -4.97 4.53
CA PHE A 212 -22.61 -3.98 3.68
C PHE A 212 -23.87 -4.52 2.98
N ALA A 213 -23.98 -5.85 2.79
CA ALA A 213 -25.17 -6.49 2.23
C ALA A 213 -26.34 -6.56 3.22
N ARG A 214 -26.06 -6.50 4.52
CA ARG A 214 -27.09 -6.50 5.58
C ARG A 214 -27.47 -5.08 5.97
N LYS A 215 -28.59 -4.91 6.70
CA LYS A 215 -28.95 -3.63 7.33
C LYS A 215 -27.82 -3.21 8.27
N ASN A 216 -27.24 -2.07 8.02
CA ASN A 216 -26.12 -1.53 8.78
C ASN A 216 -26.31 -0.02 9.01
N SER A 217 -25.48 0.55 9.91
CA SER A 217 -25.55 1.97 10.30
C SER A 217 -24.54 2.85 9.56
N SER A 218 -23.98 2.36 8.43
CA SER A 218 -23.03 3.13 7.61
C SER A 218 -23.72 3.89 6.48
N LEU A 219 -23.00 4.81 5.85
CA LEU A 219 -23.45 5.51 4.64
C LEU A 219 -23.58 4.56 3.45
N LEU A 220 -22.72 3.54 3.37
CA LEU A 220 -22.67 2.61 2.27
C LEU A 220 -23.53 1.38 2.53
N LYS A 221 -24.26 0.98 1.51
CA LYS A 221 -25.10 -0.23 1.49
C LYS A 221 -24.91 -0.94 0.16
N LEU A 222 -24.66 -2.24 0.23
CA LEU A 222 -24.59 -3.09 -0.95
C LEU A 222 -26.02 -3.45 -1.40
N GLY A 223 -26.34 -3.17 -2.65
CA GLY A 223 -27.68 -3.38 -3.20
C GLY A 223 -27.66 -3.61 -4.71
N LYS A 224 -28.77 -3.30 -5.35
CA LYS A 224 -28.86 -3.34 -6.82
C LYS A 224 -27.92 -2.30 -7.41
N ALA A 225 -27.27 -2.64 -8.51
CA ALA A 225 -26.38 -1.73 -9.23
C ALA A 225 -26.64 -1.86 -10.74
N HIS A 226 -26.57 -0.73 -11.42
CA HIS A 226 -26.48 -0.69 -12.87
C HIS A 226 -25.01 -0.62 -13.28
N PHE A 227 -24.70 -1.04 -14.50
CA PHE A 227 -23.35 -0.99 -15.02
C PHE A 227 -23.07 0.39 -15.62
N TYR A 228 -22.28 1.20 -14.93
CA TYR A 228 -21.87 2.54 -15.35
C TYR A 228 -20.45 2.50 -15.93
N LYS A 229 -20.31 2.17 -17.22
CA LYS A 229 -19.02 2.05 -17.91
C LYS A 229 -18.12 3.28 -17.70
N ARG A 230 -18.69 4.49 -17.77
CA ARG A 230 -17.95 5.75 -17.59
C ARG A 230 -17.39 5.88 -16.18
N VAL A 231 -18.16 5.51 -15.18
CA VAL A 231 -17.73 5.55 -13.76
C VAL A 231 -16.64 4.52 -13.50
N LEU A 232 -16.76 3.32 -14.05
CA LEU A 232 -15.72 2.30 -13.95
C LEU A 232 -14.40 2.78 -14.58
N LEU A 233 -14.47 3.34 -15.78
CA LEU A 233 -13.28 3.89 -16.44
C LEU A 233 -12.65 5.04 -15.62
N GLN A 234 -13.47 5.96 -15.11
CA GLN A 234 -12.99 7.03 -14.22
C GLN A 234 -12.36 6.48 -12.93
N THR A 235 -12.93 5.43 -12.34
CA THR A 235 -12.38 4.73 -11.18
C THR A 235 -10.99 4.17 -11.50
N CYS A 236 -10.84 3.47 -12.62
CA CYS A 236 -9.55 2.92 -13.05
C CYS A 236 -8.51 4.02 -13.31
N ILE A 237 -8.88 5.08 -14.01
CA ILE A 237 -8.00 6.22 -14.26
C ILE A 237 -7.61 6.91 -12.94
N ASN A 238 -8.57 7.09 -12.03
CA ASN A 238 -8.36 7.80 -10.78
C ASN A 238 -7.50 6.98 -9.79
N GLY A 239 -7.65 5.66 -9.78
CA GLY A 239 -6.85 4.76 -8.95
C GLY A 239 -5.59 4.21 -9.63
N SER A 240 -5.29 4.60 -10.87
CA SER A 240 -4.13 4.10 -11.62
C SER A 240 -2.79 4.42 -10.94
N SER A 241 -2.73 5.45 -10.11
CA SER A 241 -1.57 5.78 -9.27
C SER A 241 -1.15 4.62 -8.37
N GLU A 242 -2.09 3.91 -7.77
CA GLU A 242 -1.82 2.74 -6.92
C GLU A 242 -1.31 1.55 -7.73
N LEU A 243 -1.92 1.30 -8.89
CA LEU A 243 -1.45 0.26 -9.80
C LEU A 243 -0.02 0.53 -10.27
N MET A 244 0.26 1.76 -10.69
CA MET A 244 1.60 2.19 -11.11
C MET A 244 2.61 2.05 -9.98
N THR A 245 2.28 2.46 -8.77
CA THR A 245 3.15 2.34 -7.58
C THR A 245 3.52 0.88 -7.33
N ASN A 246 2.54 -0.02 -7.29
CA ASN A 246 2.78 -1.44 -6.99
C ASN A 246 3.62 -2.14 -8.07
N LEU A 247 3.30 -1.93 -9.35
CA LEU A 247 4.05 -2.51 -10.46
C LEU A 247 5.48 -1.97 -10.53
N SER A 248 5.63 -0.66 -10.36
CA SER A 248 6.95 0.00 -10.41
C SER A 248 7.85 -0.45 -9.27
N SER A 249 7.31 -0.62 -8.07
CA SER A 249 8.07 -1.03 -6.88
C SER A 249 8.80 -2.36 -7.08
N SER A 250 8.16 -3.33 -7.74
CA SER A 250 8.78 -4.63 -8.02
C SER A 250 9.99 -4.50 -8.95
N ILE A 251 9.88 -3.70 -9.99
CA ILE A 251 10.96 -3.44 -10.96
C ILE A 251 12.12 -2.73 -10.27
N VAL A 252 11.80 -1.69 -9.51
CA VAL A 252 12.80 -0.84 -8.84
C VAL A 252 13.53 -1.62 -7.75
N ASN A 253 12.83 -2.41 -6.93
CA ASN A 253 13.45 -3.26 -5.91
C ASN A 253 14.43 -4.26 -6.51
N SER A 254 14.10 -4.87 -7.66
CA SER A 254 15.00 -5.77 -8.36
C SER A 254 16.27 -5.05 -8.80
N LEU A 255 16.14 -3.82 -9.31
CA LEU A 255 17.28 -3.02 -9.74
C LEU A 255 18.16 -2.57 -8.56
N TYR A 256 17.54 -2.19 -7.42
CA TYR A 256 18.28 -1.90 -6.19
C TYR A 256 19.13 -3.10 -5.76
N ASN A 257 18.55 -4.30 -5.73
CA ASN A 257 19.27 -5.52 -5.37
C ASN A 257 20.45 -5.80 -6.33
N LEU A 258 20.27 -5.57 -7.64
CA LEU A 258 21.36 -5.72 -8.62
C LEU A 258 22.50 -4.72 -8.36
N GLN A 259 22.19 -3.46 -8.10
CA GLN A 259 23.20 -2.45 -7.79
C GLN A 259 23.92 -2.75 -6.46
N LEU A 260 23.17 -3.10 -5.42
CA LEU A 260 23.73 -3.47 -4.12
C LEU A 260 24.66 -4.67 -4.22
N MET A 261 24.26 -5.71 -4.98
CA MET A 261 25.10 -6.87 -5.22
C MET A 261 26.41 -6.49 -5.94
N LYS A 262 26.35 -5.56 -6.89
CA LYS A 262 27.52 -5.07 -7.63
C LYS A 262 28.50 -4.28 -6.74
N PHE A 263 28.01 -3.44 -5.82
CA PHE A 263 28.85 -2.51 -5.05
C PHE A 263 29.28 -3.05 -3.70
N ALA A 264 28.47 -3.87 -3.03
CA ALA A 264 28.73 -4.38 -1.68
C ALA A 264 28.39 -5.87 -1.49
N GLY A 265 28.12 -6.61 -2.59
CA GLY A 265 27.82 -8.03 -2.53
C GLY A 265 26.62 -8.36 -1.66
N GLU A 266 26.66 -9.50 -0.99
CA GLU A 266 25.58 -9.98 -0.12
C GLU A 266 25.34 -9.03 1.06
N ASN A 267 26.39 -8.39 1.60
CA ASN A 267 26.27 -7.43 2.71
C ASN A 267 25.42 -6.22 2.32
N GLY A 268 25.55 -5.71 1.08
CA GLY A 268 24.73 -4.61 0.59
C GLY A 268 23.23 -4.96 0.55
N VAL A 269 22.90 -6.14 0.06
CA VAL A 269 21.51 -6.64 -0.02
C VAL A 269 20.93 -6.87 1.38
N ALA A 270 21.72 -7.43 2.31
CA ALA A 270 21.30 -7.66 3.71
C ALA A 270 21.07 -6.34 4.44
N ALA A 271 21.96 -5.36 4.28
CA ALA A 271 21.81 -4.03 4.86
C ALA A 271 20.52 -3.34 4.36
N TYR A 272 20.29 -3.39 3.04
CA TYR A 272 19.07 -2.83 2.43
C TYR A 272 17.79 -3.50 2.94
N GLY A 273 17.79 -4.83 3.05
CA GLY A 273 16.66 -5.58 3.62
C GLY A 273 16.30 -5.10 5.03
N THR A 274 17.30 -4.89 5.89
CA THR A 274 17.10 -4.36 7.25
C THR A 274 16.50 -2.96 7.23
N ILE A 275 16.98 -2.08 6.35
CA ILE A 275 16.47 -0.72 6.17
C ILE A 275 15.01 -0.75 5.70
N MET A 276 14.66 -1.67 4.79
CA MET A 276 13.31 -1.77 4.24
C MET A 276 12.26 -2.15 5.27
N TYR A 277 12.58 -2.93 6.30
CA TYR A 277 11.63 -3.22 7.39
C TYR A 277 11.14 -1.93 8.08
N VAL A 278 12.06 -1.02 8.37
CA VAL A 278 11.68 0.28 8.96
C VAL A 278 10.95 1.16 7.95
N ASN A 279 11.43 1.16 6.70
CA ASN A 279 10.80 1.93 5.63
C ASN A 279 9.31 1.55 5.44
N PHE A 280 8.96 0.26 5.48
CA PHE A 280 7.57 -0.19 5.35
C PHE A 280 6.68 0.35 6.49
N ILE A 281 7.18 0.32 7.73
CA ILE A 281 6.42 0.81 8.89
C ILE A 281 6.26 2.35 8.81
N PHE A 282 7.31 3.08 8.45
CA PHE A 282 7.26 4.54 8.36
C PHE A 282 6.40 5.02 7.18
N ALA A 283 6.53 4.37 6.02
CA ALA A 283 5.70 4.66 4.86
C ALA A 283 4.21 4.35 5.13
N ALA A 284 3.91 3.31 5.92
CA ALA A 284 2.55 2.95 6.30
C ALA A 284 1.80 4.09 7.01
N ILE A 285 2.51 4.98 7.74
CA ILE A 285 1.92 6.17 8.37
C ILE A 285 1.36 7.11 7.30
N TYR A 286 2.13 7.39 6.25
CA TYR A 286 1.72 8.28 5.17
C TYR A 286 0.63 7.67 4.28
N PHE A 287 0.75 6.39 3.96
CA PHE A 287 -0.29 5.68 3.21
C PHE A 287 -1.60 5.60 4.00
N GLY A 288 -1.52 5.26 5.28
CA GLY A 288 -2.70 5.21 6.15
C GLY A 288 -3.38 6.57 6.31
N TYR A 289 -2.59 7.63 6.45
CA TYR A 289 -3.12 8.99 6.47
C TYR A 289 -3.80 9.35 5.14
N SER A 290 -3.17 9.03 4.03
CA SER A 290 -3.70 9.31 2.69
C SER A 290 -5.03 8.58 2.45
N ILE A 291 -5.11 7.29 2.76
CA ILE A 291 -6.35 6.49 2.66
C ILE A 291 -7.42 7.05 3.59
N GLY A 292 -7.03 7.44 4.83
CA GLY A 292 -7.95 7.97 5.82
C GLY A 292 -8.52 9.35 5.48
N SER A 293 -7.72 10.22 4.84
CA SER A 293 -8.13 11.59 4.52
C SER A 293 -8.79 11.74 3.16
N ALA A 294 -8.49 10.87 2.19
CA ALA A 294 -8.99 10.99 0.82
C ALA A 294 -10.53 11.08 0.71
N PRO A 295 -11.34 10.24 1.38
CA PRO A 295 -12.81 10.37 1.32
C PRO A 295 -13.35 11.67 1.89
N ILE A 296 -12.68 12.27 2.91
CA ILE A 296 -13.06 13.57 3.46
C ILE A 296 -12.87 14.67 2.40
N VAL A 297 -11.68 14.68 1.76
CA VAL A 297 -11.37 15.62 0.68
C VAL A 297 -12.34 15.46 -0.50
N SER A 298 -12.60 14.21 -0.90
CA SER A 298 -13.52 13.90 -2.00
C SER A 298 -14.95 14.36 -1.70
N TYR A 299 -15.43 14.15 -0.47
CA TYR A 299 -16.75 14.60 -0.05
C TYR A 299 -16.90 16.12 -0.14
N HIS A 300 -15.95 16.88 0.45
CA HIS A 300 -15.99 18.34 0.43
C HIS A 300 -15.79 18.90 -0.98
N TYR A 301 -15.02 18.21 -1.82
CA TYR A 301 -14.93 18.57 -3.23
C TYR A 301 -16.28 18.39 -3.94
N GLY A 302 -16.99 17.28 -3.70
CA GLY A 302 -18.33 17.04 -4.24
C GLY A 302 -19.36 18.05 -3.75
N ALA A 303 -19.26 18.45 -2.48
CA ALA A 303 -20.11 19.46 -1.86
C ALA A 303 -19.76 20.90 -2.24
N ALA A 304 -18.75 21.13 -3.09
CA ALA A 304 -18.20 22.44 -3.44
C ALA A 304 -17.79 23.30 -2.21
N ASN A 305 -17.41 22.65 -1.11
CA ASN A 305 -16.99 23.31 0.12
C ASN A 305 -15.48 23.64 0.06
N HIS A 306 -15.15 24.72 -0.62
CA HIS A 306 -13.77 25.14 -0.85
C HIS A 306 -13.04 25.56 0.43
N ASP A 307 -13.75 26.13 1.38
CA ASP A 307 -13.15 26.54 2.66
C ASP A 307 -12.66 25.33 3.46
N GLU A 308 -13.42 24.25 3.46
CA GLU A 308 -12.99 23.03 4.12
C GLU A 308 -11.86 22.33 3.32
N LEU A 309 -11.85 22.39 2.00
CA LEU A 309 -10.71 21.90 1.20
C LEU A 309 -9.40 22.62 1.55
N LYS A 310 -9.43 23.95 1.68
CA LYS A 310 -8.27 24.75 2.14
C LYS A 310 -7.83 24.36 3.54
N ASN A 311 -8.81 24.23 4.45
CA ASN A 311 -8.59 23.79 5.83
C ASN A 311 -7.92 22.42 5.90
N LEU A 312 -8.43 21.45 5.15
CA LEU A 312 -7.91 20.07 5.09
C LEU A 312 -6.49 20.05 4.51
N LEU A 313 -6.24 20.72 3.40
CA LEU A 313 -4.91 20.77 2.78
C LEU A 313 -3.88 21.39 3.75
N ARG A 314 -4.19 22.54 4.36
CA ARG A 314 -3.30 23.21 5.31
C ARG A 314 -2.97 22.28 6.50
N LYS A 315 -3.99 21.63 7.09
CA LYS A 315 -3.81 20.72 8.21
C LYS A 315 -3.01 19.49 7.81
N SER A 316 -3.27 18.94 6.65
CA SER A 316 -2.55 17.77 6.14
C SER A 316 -1.06 18.09 5.91
N ILE A 317 -0.74 19.22 5.28
CA ILE A 317 0.65 19.64 5.11
C ILE A 317 1.34 19.80 6.48
N THR A 318 0.68 20.41 7.45
CA THR A 318 1.24 20.56 8.80
C THR A 318 1.50 19.20 9.46
N LEU A 319 0.55 18.27 9.40
CA LEU A 319 0.69 16.93 9.98
C LEU A 319 1.79 16.12 9.28
N VAL A 320 1.82 16.14 7.96
CA VAL A 320 2.86 15.45 7.17
C VAL A 320 4.23 16.03 7.49
N SER A 321 4.37 17.37 7.61
CA SER A 321 5.63 18.02 7.99
C SER A 321 6.07 17.62 9.39
N THR A 322 5.14 17.57 10.34
CA THR A 322 5.43 17.16 11.72
C THR A 322 5.91 15.71 11.78
N TRP A 323 5.22 14.80 11.08
CA TRP A 323 5.65 13.40 11.00
C TRP A 323 6.98 13.24 10.26
N ALA A 324 7.19 13.96 9.16
CA ALA A 324 8.44 13.92 8.41
C ALA A 324 9.65 14.25 9.32
N LEU A 325 9.57 15.35 10.07
CA LEU A 325 10.62 15.71 11.04
C LEU A 325 10.76 14.67 12.14
N SER A 326 9.64 14.22 12.74
CA SER A 326 9.66 13.23 13.80
C SER A 326 10.26 11.89 13.35
N LEU A 327 9.91 11.41 12.15
CA LEU A 327 10.40 10.14 11.62
C LEU A 327 11.87 10.20 11.25
N VAL A 328 12.36 11.32 10.70
CA VAL A 328 13.81 11.49 10.44
C VAL A 328 14.58 11.50 11.74
N ILE A 329 14.14 12.26 12.75
CA ILE A 329 14.80 12.29 14.06
C ILE A 329 14.80 10.88 14.69
N LEU A 330 13.65 10.21 14.66
CA LEU A 330 13.52 8.84 15.18
C LEU A 330 14.46 7.89 14.44
N ALA A 331 14.49 7.94 13.09
CA ALA A 331 15.37 7.11 12.27
C ALA A 331 16.85 7.31 12.63
N GLN A 332 17.28 8.56 12.81
CA GLN A 332 18.67 8.85 13.22
C GLN A 332 18.99 8.29 14.62
N LEU A 333 18.05 8.36 15.56
CA LEU A 333 18.21 7.83 16.91
C LEU A 333 18.25 6.29 16.93
N ILE A 334 17.40 5.64 16.15
CA ILE A 334 17.30 4.16 16.12
C ILE A 334 18.31 3.50 15.17
N ALA A 335 19.08 4.25 14.38
CA ALA A 335 20.00 3.69 13.39
C ALA A 335 21.02 2.71 14.04
N THR A 336 21.62 3.08 15.16
CA THR A 336 22.57 2.23 15.90
C THR A 336 21.86 1.04 16.57
N PRO A 337 20.79 1.21 17.37
CA PRO A 337 20.04 0.09 17.94
C PRO A 337 19.50 -0.89 16.88
N LEU A 338 19.00 -0.37 15.76
CA LEU A 338 18.52 -1.19 14.65
C LEU A 338 19.62 -2.07 14.06
N ALA A 339 20.76 -1.47 13.72
CA ALA A 339 21.90 -2.21 13.17
C ALA A 339 22.43 -3.23 14.20
N THR A 340 22.49 -2.88 15.49
CA THR A 340 22.89 -3.83 16.54
C THR A 340 21.93 -5.02 16.62
N LEU A 341 20.63 -4.79 16.56
CA LEU A 341 19.62 -5.83 16.70
C LEU A 341 19.63 -6.83 15.53
N PHE A 342 19.76 -6.33 14.30
CA PHE A 342 19.62 -7.16 13.09
C PHE A 342 20.93 -7.73 12.59
N VAL A 343 22.03 -6.99 12.72
CA VAL A 343 23.31 -7.31 12.08
C VAL A 343 24.53 -7.11 12.97
N GLY A 344 24.34 -6.98 14.29
CA GLY A 344 25.41 -6.74 15.25
C GLY A 344 26.44 -7.88 15.39
N TYR A 345 26.18 -9.03 14.76
CA TYR A 345 27.11 -10.17 14.71
C TYR A 345 28.24 -10.00 13.70
N ASP A 346 28.12 -9.08 12.73
CA ASP A 346 29.09 -8.79 11.69
C ASP A 346 29.44 -7.29 11.70
N PRO A 347 30.68 -6.91 12.06
CA PRO A 347 31.07 -5.50 12.18
C PRO A 347 30.99 -4.72 10.85
N GLU A 348 31.35 -5.34 9.72
CA GLU A 348 31.30 -4.70 8.42
C GLU A 348 29.86 -4.45 7.97
N LEU A 349 29.01 -5.44 8.10
CA LEU A 349 27.58 -5.33 7.79
C LEU A 349 26.88 -4.33 8.75
N PHE A 350 27.31 -4.28 10.03
CA PHE A 350 26.81 -3.31 10.98
C PHE A 350 27.08 -1.86 10.54
N GLU A 351 28.35 -1.55 10.22
CA GLU A 351 28.73 -0.21 9.76
C GLU A 351 28.01 0.18 8.48
N LEU A 352 27.92 -0.75 7.51
CA LEU A 352 27.22 -0.54 6.25
C LEU A 352 25.73 -0.25 6.47
N THR A 353 25.08 -1.01 7.35
CA THR A 353 23.65 -0.85 7.66
C THR A 353 23.37 0.46 8.40
N GLN A 354 24.18 0.76 9.41
CA GLN A 354 24.04 1.99 10.20
C GLN A 354 24.23 3.23 9.33
N HIS A 355 25.31 3.26 8.55
CA HIS A 355 25.61 4.37 7.64
C HIS A 355 24.55 4.50 6.55
N GLY A 356 24.18 3.39 5.90
CA GLY A 356 23.15 3.35 4.87
C GLY A 356 21.80 3.83 5.38
N PHE A 357 21.40 3.40 6.57
CA PHE A 357 20.13 3.83 7.17
C PHE A 357 20.10 5.32 7.50
N ARG A 358 21.21 5.88 8.00
CA ARG A 358 21.30 7.34 8.25
C ARG A 358 21.12 8.15 6.97
N LEU A 359 21.74 7.74 5.87
CA LEU A 359 21.59 8.40 4.57
C LEU A 359 20.17 8.19 4.00
N TYR A 360 19.68 6.95 4.04
CA TYR A 360 18.34 6.62 3.55
C TYR A 360 17.23 7.36 4.29
N SER A 361 17.42 7.62 5.59
CA SER A 361 16.40 8.26 6.44
C SER A 361 16.01 9.66 5.99
N ILE A 362 16.85 10.34 5.19
CA ILE A 362 16.52 11.65 4.57
C ILE A 362 15.28 11.53 3.69
N THR A 363 15.02 10.34 3.14
CA THR A 363 13.82 10.05 2.34
C THR A 363 12.53 10.32 3.12
N PHE A 364 12.52 10.04 4.43
CA PHE A 364 11.33 10.22 5.27
C PHE A 364 10.92 11.68 5.43
N LEU A 365 11.87 12.62 5.18
CA LEU A 365 11.56 14.05 5.19
C LEU A 365 10.65 14.46 4.02
N ILE A 366 10.73 13.76 2.90
CA ILE A 366 10.18 14.19 1.62
C ILE A 366 9.03 13.29 1.15
N ASN A 367 9.15 11.96 1.30
CA ASN A 367 8.25 10.99 0.69
C ASN A 367 6.77 11.18 1.08
N GLY A 368 6.51 11.63 2.31
CA GLY A 368 5.16 11.87 2.81
C GLY A 368 4.41 12.93 2.01
N PHE A 369 5.08 13.97 1.55
CA PHE A 369 4.46 15.02 0.73
C PHE A 369 4.05 14.50 -0.65
N ASN A 370 4.85 13.64 -1.25
CA ASN A 370 4.56 13.06 -2.56
C ASN A 370 3.45 12.01 -2.48
N ILE A 371 3.46 11.16 -1.43
CA ILE A 371 2.40 10.17 -1.18
C ILE A 371 1.07 10.90 -0.97
N TYR A 372 1.05 11.90 -0.07
CA TYR A 372 -0.15 12.68 0.18
C TYR A 372 -0.58 13.50 -1.03
N GLY A 373 0.36 14.11 -1.76
CA GLY A 373 0.08 14.89 -2.96
C GLY A 373 -0.62 14.08 -4.04
N SER A 374 -0.12 12.87 -4.33
CA SER A 374 -0.77 11.93 -5.25
C SER A 374 -2.18 11.58 -4.78
N ALA A 375 -2.33 11.19 -3.51
CA ALA A 375 -3.62 10.82 -2.93
C ALA A 375 -4.62 12.00 -2.89
N PHE A 376 -4.14 13.22 -2.68
CA PHE A 376 -4.98 14.42 -2.71
C PHE A 376 -5.56 14.66 -4.11
N PHE A 377 -4.78 14.50 -5.18
CA PHE A 377 -5.29 14.58 -6.54
C PHE A 377 -6.23 13.42 -6.90
N THR A 378 -5.99 12.21 -6.38
CA THR A 378 -6.96 11.11 -6.47
C THR A 378 -8.28 11.50 -5.80
N ALA A 379 -8.23 12.09 -4.62
CA ALA A 379 -9.40 12.55 -3.89
C ALA A 379 -10.16 13.67 -4.62
N LEU A 380 -9.46 14.55 -5.33
CA LEU A 380 -10.08 15.54 -6.24
C LEU A 380 -10.58 14.94 -7.57
N ASN A 381 -10.52 13.62 -7.73
CA ASN A 381 -10.87 12.92 -8.96
C ASN A 381 -10.03 13.37 -10.19
N ASN A 382 -8.78 13.73 -9.95
CA ASN A 382 -7.80 14.04 -11.00
C ASN A 382 -6.76 12.91 -11.12
N GLY A 383 -7.21 11.76 -11.59
CA GLY A 383 -6.39 10.55 -11.77
C GLY A 383 -5.14 10.77 -12.62
N PRO A 384 -5.18 11.47 -13.76
CA PRO A 384 -3.99 11.70 -14.57
C PRO A 384 -2.85 12.39 -13.82
N ILE A 385 -3.12 13.39 -12.99
CA ILE A 385 -2.09 14.07 -12.20
C ILE A 385 -1.57 13.14 -11.09
N SER A 386 -2.46 12.45 -10.40
CA SER A 386 -2.09 11.47 -9.38
C SER A 386 -1.20 10.36 -9.96
N ALA A 387 -1.59 9.80 -11.11
CA ALA A 387 -0.81 8.80 -11.82
C ALA A 387 0.56 9.33 -12.28
N ALA A 388 0.61 10.57 -12.79
CA ALA A 388 1.86 11.20 -13.20
C ALA A 388 2.84 11.35 -12.02
N ILE A 389 2.36 11.83 -10.86
CA ILE A 389 3.16 11.94 -9.64
C ILE A 389 3.69 10.56 -9.24
N SER A 390 2.81 9.56 -9.16
CA SER A 390 3.20 8.20 -8.75
C SER A 390 4.16 7.55 -9.72
N PHE A 391 3.92 7.64 -11.03
CA PHE A 391 4.78 7.05 -12.06
C PHE A 391 6.18 7.70 -12.09
N LEU A 392 6.24 9.02 -12.07
CA LEU A 392 7.52 9.74 -12.01
C LEU A 392 8.28 9.40 -10.73
N ARG A 393 7.57 9.35 -9.59
CA ARG A 393 8.13 9.04 -8.29
C ARG A 393 8.71 7.62 -8.22
N THR A 394 7.89 6.61 -8.53
CA THR A 394 8.20 5.22 -8.23
C THR A 394 8.95 4.50 -9.36
N LEU A 395 8.90 5.01 -10.58
CA LEU A 395 9.61 4.41 -11.71
C LEU A 395 10.69 5.34 -12.23
N VAL A 396 10.31 6.45 -12.85
CA VAL A 396 11.24 7.25 -13.68
C VAL A 396 12.41 7.80 -12.86
N PHE A 397 12.12 8.52 -11.78
CA PHE A 397 13.18 9.16 -10.98
C PHE A 397 13.94 8.14 -10.14
N GLN A 398 13.30 7.10 -9.62
CA GLN A 398 14.01 6.06 -8.87
C GLN A 398 14.92 5.23 -9.78
N LEU A 399 14.47 4.83 -10.98
CA LEU A 399 15.33 4.17 -11.97
C LEU A 399 16.54 5.04 -12.34
N ALA A 400 16.30 6.29 -12.68
CA ALA A 400 17.37 7.20 -13.05
C ALA A 400 18.37 7.39 -11.90
N CYS A 401 17.89 7.65 -10.67
CA CYS A 401 18.77 7.89 -9.54
C CYS A 401 19.58 6.65 -9.14
N VAL A 402 18.97 5.45 -9.11
CA VAL A 402 19.69 4.23 -8.71
C VAL A 402 20.72 3.78 -9.76
N LEU A 403 20.56 4.19 -11.01
CA LEU A 403 21.54 3.92 -12.07
C LEU A 403 22.66 4.97 -12.11
N ILE A 404 22.34 6.24 -11.96
CA ILE A 404 23.27 7.35 -12.17
C ILE A 404 24.07 7.68 -10.91
N LEU A 405 23.41 7.79 -9.75
CA LEU A 405 24.08 8.27 -8.52
C LEU A 405 25.19 7.33 -8.03
N PRO A 406 25.09 6.00 -8.13
CA PRO A 406 26.19 5.12 -7.77
C PRO A 406 27.44 5.26 -8.67
N MET A 407 27.27 5.76 -9.89
CA MET A 407 28.41 6.03 -10.77
C MET A 407 29.24 7.25 -10.32
N ILE A 408 28.67 8.12 -9.47
CA ILE A 408 29.27 9.37 -8.99
C ILE A 408 29.68 9.25 -7.52
N PHE A 409 28.87 8.60 -6.70
CA PHE A 409 29.00 8.55 -5.24
C PHE A 409 29.15 7.12 -4.70
N ASP A 410 29.44 6.13 -5.55
CA ASP A 410 29.58 4.73 -5.18
C ASP A 410 28.39 4.23 -4.33
N MET A 411 28.66 3.49 -3.26
CA MET A 411 27.64 2.95 -2.37
C MET A 411 26.73 4.03 -1.74
N ASN A 412 27.26 5.21 -1.44
CA ASN A 412 26.48 6.32 -0.92
C ASN A 412 25.42 6.80 -1.92
N GLY A 413 25.74 6.71 -3.22
CA GLY A 413 24.79 7.01 -4.30
C GLY A 413 23.56 6.11 -4.26
N ILE A 414 23.71 4.83 -3.91
CA ILE A 414 22.56 3.91 -3.73
C ILE A 414 21.69 4.35 -2.56
N TRP A 415 22.29 4.65 -1.42
CA TRP A 415 21.56 5.04 -0.20
C TRP A 415 20.76 6.33 -0.35
N VAL A 416 21.28 7.33 -1.08
CA VAL A 416 20.60 8.62 -1.30
C VAL A 416 19.69 8.62 -2.53
N SER A 417 19.70 7.58 -3.35
CA SER A 417 18.93 7.54 -4.61
C SER A 417 17.45 7.78 -4.40
N VAL A 418 16.85 7.17 -3.35
CA VAL A 418 15.43 7.36 -3.05
C VAL A 418 15.16 8.80 -2.61
N ALA A 419 16.03 9.39 -1.76
CA ALA A 419 15.86 10.77 -1.29
C ALA A 419 15.92 11.77 -2.45
N VAL A 420 16.86 11.60 -3.39
CA VAL A 420 16.98 12.45 -4.58
C VAL A 420 15.78 12.28 -5.50
N ALA A 421 15.33 11.05 -5.74
CA ALA A 421 14.13 10.77 -6.54
C ALA A 421 12.87 11.41 -5.92
N GLU A 422 12.73 11.33 -4.60
CA GLU A 422 11.62 11.97 -3.88
C GLU A 422 11.70 13.51 -3.96
N LEU A 423 12.90 14.10 -3.93
CA LEU A 423 13.09 15.54 -4.09
C LEU A 423 12.69 16.02 -5.49
N LEU A 424 13.09 15.30 -6.53
CA LEU A 424 12.67 15.58 -7.91
C LEU A 424 11.15 15.49 -8.05
N THR A 425 10.56 14.46 -7.45
CA THR A 425 9.11 14.29 -7.43
C THR A 425 8.42 15.42 -6.69
N LEU A 426 8.98 15.89 -5.57
CA LEU A 426 8.41 17.01 -4.82
C LEU A 426 8.32 18.28 -5.65
N CYS A 427 9.33 18.59 -6.48
CA CYS A 427 9.27 19.69 -7.42
C CYS A 427 8.09 19.56 -8.40
N VAL A 428 7.86 18.36 -8.91
CA VAL A 428 6.72 18.06 -9.79
C VAL A 428 5.39 18.20 -9.04
N THR A 429 5.31 17.64 -7.83
CA THR A 429 4.13 17.70 -6.97
C THR A 429 3.74 19.15 -6.66
N ILE A 430 4.71 19.97 -6.23
CA ILE A 430 4.49 21.42 -5.99
C ILE A 430 4.02 22.12 -7.27
N THR A 431 4.63 21.81 -8.40
CA THR A 431 4.24 22.40 -9.69
C THR A 431 2.77 22.12 -10.02
N PHE A 432 2.31 20.87 -9.80
CA PHE A 432 0.90 20.53 -9.99
C PHE A 432 -0.02 21.23 -8.98
N PHE A 433 0.37 21.33 -7.71
CA PHE A 433 -0.40 22.09 -6.72
C PHE A 433 -0.55 23.55 -7.14
N VAL A 434 0.52 24.21 -7.57
CA VAL A 434 0.47 25.61 -8.01
C VAL A 434 -0.39 25.78 -9.27
N ARG A 435 -0.24 24.89 -10.26
CA ARG A 435 -1.00 24.98 -11.53
C ARG A 435 -2.51 24.70 -11.37
N GLN A 436 -2.88 23.82 -10.47
CA GLN A 436 -4.28 23.38 -10.30
C GLN A 436 -5.04 24.18 -9.25
N ARG A 437 -4.40 25.10 -8.52
CA ARG A 437 -5.02 25.87 -7.43
C ARG A 437 -6.29 26.62 -7.83
N ASN A 438 -6.28 27.25 -9.01
CA ASN A 438 -7.41 28.04 -9.50
C ASN A 438 -8.59 27.15 -9.97
N LYS A 439 -8.31 25.90 -10.36
CA LYS A 439 -9.33 24.97 -10.81
C LYS A 439 -10.12 24.35 -9.64
N TYR A 440 -9.43 24.09 -8.52
CA TYR A 440 -10.01 23.35 -7.38
C TYR A 440 -10.23 24.23 -6.16
N HIS A 441 -9.73 25.47 -6.16
CA HIS A 441 -9.91 26.47 -5.09
C HIS A 441 -9.51 25.97 -3.69
N TYR A 442 -8.43 25.19 -3.58
CA TYR A 442 -7.94 24.66 -2.30
C TYR A 442 -6.82 25.48 -1.66
N ILE A 443 -6.42 26.60 -2.29
CA ILE A 443 -5.47 27.61 -1.78
C ILE A 443 -6.12 28.99 -1.85
#